data_6a4c3b52d7ea44f168d1738b9a2f0e42
#
_entry.id   6a4c3b52d7ea44f168d1738b9a2f0e42
#
_cell.length_a   1.000
_cell.length_b   1.000
_cell.length_c   1.000
_cell.angle_alpha   90.00
_cell.angle_beta   90.00
_cell.angle_gamma   90.00
#
_symmetry.space_group_name_H-M   'P 1'
#
loop_
_entity.id
_entity.type
_entity.pdbx_description
1 polymer ?
#
loop_
_entity_poly.entity_id
_entity_poly.type
_entity_poly.pdbx_seq_one_letter_code
_entity_poly.pdbx_strand_id
1 'polypeptide(L)'
;SDVYKRQPYDIGFRRIEIIDKVVYLNGKRLVITGVNRHEWNARTGRCIGIEDMKADISCMLRNNINSVRTCHYPDQIPWYYMCDDAGIYVMAETNLESHGSFQKLGAIEPSCNVPGSIPQWRDAVLERAKNNFETFKNHTSILFWSLGNESYAGDDIEAMNVYFAEKKDGRLVHYESSYYNRAYEDTISDFETRMYAKPEDVEEYLNNSPKKPYILCEFMHDMGNSMGGLGSYMKLIDKYDMYHGGFIWDFIDQAIMVKDSVTGKDVLRYGGDFDDKPAD
;
A
#
# COMPACT_ATOMS: atom_id res chain seq x y z
N SER A 1 -6.15 -46.54 13.70
CA SER A 1 -5.24 -46.27 12.56
C SER A 1 -4.89 -44.80 12.54
N ASP A 2 -3.62 -44.48 12.78
CA ASP A 2 -3.13 -43.11 12.77
C ASP A 2 -3.13 -42.60 11.32
N VAL A 3 -4.06 -41.68 11.06
CA VAL A 3 -4.07 -40.97 9.76
C VAL A 3 -3.01 -39.84 9.85
N TYR A 4 -1.83 -40.09 9.32
CA TYR A 4 -0.83 -39.05 9.17
C TYR A 4 -1.31 -38.05 8.12
N LYS A 5 -1.68 -36.85 8.53
CA LYS A 5 -1.88 -35.72 7.63
C LYS A 5 -0.51 -35.18 7.24
N ARG A 6 -0.15 -35.29 5.97
CA ARG A 6 0.99 -34.58 5.41
C ARG A 6 0.48 -33.33 4.73
N GLN A 7 0.93 -32.18 5.20
CA GLN A 7 0.58 -30.89 4.61
C GLN A 7 1.86 -30.21 4.15
N PRO A 8 2.03 -29.99 2.84
CA PRO A 8 3.15 -29.21 2.34
C PRO A 8 2.96 -27.73 2.70
N TYR A 9 4.08 -27.05 2.98
CA TYR A 9 4.15 -25.61 3.13
C TYR A 9 5.31 -25.10 2.27
N ASP A 10 5.04 -24.06 1.51
CA ASP A 10 6.09 -23.35 0.80
C ASP A 10 6.78 -22.41 1.78
N ILE A 11 8.11 -22.44 1.80
CA ILE A 11 8.94 -21.63 2.68
C ILE A 11 9.88 -20.83 1.82
N GLY A 12 9.89 -19.51 2.04
CA GLY A 12 10.83 -18.62 1.38
C GLY A 12 11.78 -17.96 2.37
N PHE A 13 12.94 -17.56 1.86
CA PHE A 13 13.96 -16.86 2.63
C PHE A 13 14.20 -15.48 2.02
N ARG A 14 14.20 -14.47 2.86
CA ARG A 14 14.54 -13.11 2.47
C ARG A 14 15.34 -12.42 3.57
N ARG A 15 16.16 -11.47 3.15
CA ARG A 15 16.80 -10.51 4.05
C ARG A 15 16.55 -9.12 3.48
N ILE A 16 15.82 -8.30 4.23
CA ILE A 16 15.60 -6.89 3.91
C ILE A 16 16.32 -6.04 4.95
N GLU A 17 17.04 -5.03 4.50
CA GLU A 17 17.92 -4.21 5.35
C GLU A 17 17.92 -2.78 4.83
N ILE A 18 18.07 -1.83 5.76
CA ILE A 18 18.41 -0.45 5.44
C ILE A 18 19.87 -0.25 5.75
N ILE A 19 20.70 0.03 4.75
CA ILE A 19 22.12 0.32 4.88
C ILE A 19 22.34 1.69 4.25
N ASP A 20 22.92 2.62 5.02
CA ASP A 20 23.14 4.00 4.58
C ASP A 20 21.90 4.67 3.96
N LYS A 21 20.74 4.41 4.58
CA LYS A 21 19.42 4.92 4.16
C LYS A 21 18.94 4.39 2.80
N VAL A 22 19.48 3.29 2.34
CA VAL A 22 19.07 2.57 1.12
C VAL A 22 18.53 1.20 1.51
N VAL A 23 17.40 0.81 0.92
CA VAL A 23 16.79 -0.51 1.17
C VAL A 23 17.42 -1.56 0.25
N TYR A 24 17.86 -2.65 0.87
CA TYR A 24 18.41 -3.81 0.17
C TYR A 24 17.55 -5.05 0.43
N LEU A 25 17.27 -5.79 -0.62
CA LEU A 25 16.69 -7.12 -0.56
C LEU A 25 17.72 -8.15 -1.03
N ASN A 26 18.09 -9.08 -0.14
CA ASN A 26 19.10 -10.10 -0.40
C ASN A 26 20.43 -9.53 -0.95
N GLY A 27 20.83 -8.37 -0.41
CA GLY A 27 22.07 -7.68 -0.77
C GLY A 27 22.01 -6.86 -2.07
N LYS A 28 20.86 -6.77 -2.72
CA LYS A 28 20.65 -5.90 -3.89
C LYS A 28 19.73 -4.74 -3.53
N ARG A 29 20.04 -3.54 -4.02
CA ARG A 29 19.16 -2.38 -3.87
C ARG A 29 17.77 -2.72 -4.38
N LEU A 30 16.76 -2.48 -3.56
CA LEU A 30 15.36 -2.71 -3.94
C LEU A 30 14.86 -1.52 -4.78
N VAL A 31 14.22 -1.82 -5.91
CA VAL A 31 13.48 -0.85 -6.71
C VAL A 31 12.05 -1.35 -6.83
N ILE A 32 11.11 -0.45 -6.55
CA ILE A 32 9.67 -0.73 -6.58
C ILE A 32 9.06 -0.13 -7.83
N THR A 33 8.50 -0.99 -8.66
CA THR A 33 7.60 -0.63 -9.75
C THR A 33 6.24 -1.20 -9.39
N GLY A 34 5.57 -0.51 -8.46
CA GLY A 34 4.41 -1.01 -7.77
C GLY A 34 3.10 -0.39 -8.21
N VAL A 35 2.02 -1.02 -7.80
CA VAL A 35 0.64 -0.53 -7.95
C VAL A 35 -0.12 -0.71 -6.64
N ASN A 36 -1.07 0.17 -6.40
CA ASN A 36 -2.10 0.01 -5.39
C ASN A 36 -3.21 -0.87 -5.95
N ARG A 37 -3.63 -1.91 -5.24
CA ARG A 37 -4.63 -2.85 -5.73
C ARG A 37 -5.83 -2.93 -4.81
N HIS A 38 -7.00 -2.59 -5.36
CA HIS A 38 -8.28 -2.97 -4.80
C HIS A 38 -8.71 -4.35 -5.29
N GLU A 39 -9.44 -5.11 -4.47
CA GLU A 39 -10.14 -6.30 -4.92
C GLU A 39 -11.39 -5.85 -5.69
N TRP A 40 -11.33 -5.92 -7.03
CA TRP A 40 -12.40 -5.43 -7.89
C TRP A 40 -12.56 -6.24 -9.16
N ASN A 41 -13.83 -6.43 -9.56
CA ASN A 41 -14.22 -6.93 -10.86
C ASN A 41 -15.45 -6.13 -11.34
N ALA A 42 -15.45 -5.68 -12.58
CA ALA A 42 -16.52 -4.84 -13.11
C ALA A 42 -17.93 -5.47 -13.09
N ARG A 43 -18.03 -6.80 -13.03
CA ARG A 43 -19.31 -7.52 -13.01
C ARG A 43 -19.79 -7.88 -11.61
N THR A 44 -18.85 -8.13 -10.69
CA THR A 44 -19.15 -8.65 -9.35
C THR A 44 -18.77 -7.69 -8.24
N GLY A 45 -18.22 -6.50 -8.59
CA GLY A 45 -17.76 -5.51 -7.63
C GLY A 45 -16.59 -6.07 -6.78
N ARG A 46 -16.71 -5.97 -5.48
CA ARG A 46 -15.69 -6.44 -4.54
C ARG A 46 -15.70 -7.97 -4.30
N CYS A 47 -16.63 -8.69 -4.91
CA CYS A 47 -16.69 -10.15 -4.83
C CYS A 47 -15.85 -10.75 -5.96
N ILE A 48 -14.55 -10.87 -5.76
CA ILE A 48 -13.63 -11.47 -6.73
C ILE A 48 -13.33 -12.92 -6.40
N GLY A 49 -12.90 -13.66 -7.43
CA GLY A 49 -12.50 -15.06 -7.31
C GLY A 49 -11.04 -15.30 -7.71
N ILE A 50 -10.64 -16.57 -7.67
CA ILE A 50 -9.28 -17.01 -8.00
C ILE A 50 -8.85 -16.60 -9.42
N GLU A 51 -9.76 -16.67 -10.39
CA GLU A 51 -9.45 -16.35 -11.78
C GLU A 51 -9.21 -14.84 -11.98
N ASP A 52 -9.89 -13.97 -11.22
CA ASP A 52 -9.63 -12.54 -11.21
C ASP A 52 -8.21 -12.26 -10.68
N MET A 53 -7.85 -12.89 -9.56
CA MET A 53 -6.51 -12.74 -8.97
C MET A 53 -5.42 -13.23 -9.91
N LYS A 54 -5.61 -14.36 -10.61
CA LYS A 54 -4.66 -14.86 -11.64
C LYS A 54 -4.52 -13.88 -12.79
N ALA A 55 -5.64 -13.28 -13.23
CA ALA A 55 -5.61 -12.28 -14.29
C ALA A 55 -4.81 -11.04 -13.86
N ASP A 56 -4.98 -10.58 -12.62
CA ASP A 56 -4.24 -9.47 -12.04
C ASP A 56 -2.73 -9.76 -11.99
N ILE A 57 -2.33 -10.89 -11.42
CA ILE A 57 -0.91 -11.32 -11.39
C ILE A 57 -0.33 -11.39 -12.80
N SER A 58 -1.07 -11.99 -13.74
CA SER A 58 -0.63 -12.10 -15.14
C SER A 58 -0.45 -10.72 -15.78
N CYS A 59 -1.35 -9.77 -15.48
CA CYS A 59 -1.23 -8.40 -15.96
C CYS A 59 -0.01 -7.70 -15.36
N MET A 60 0.20 -7.82 -14.06
CA MET A 60 1.36 -7.24 -13.37
C MET A 60 2.68 -7.74 -13.98
N LEU A 61 2.84 -9.06 -14.14
CA LEU A 61 4.06 -9.65 -14.71
C LEU A 61 4.33 -9.20 -16.15
N ARG A 62 3.29 -9.09 -16.99
CA ARG A 62 3.44 -8.62 -18.38
C ARG A 62 3.85 -7.15 -18.48
N ASN A 63 3.58 -6.36 -17.45
CA ASN A 63 3.86 -4.92 -17.41
C ASN A 63 5.03 -4.54 -16.51
N ASN A 64 5.86 -5.51 -16.11
CA ASN A 64 7.01 -5.31 -15.23
C ASN A 64 6.65 -4.66 -13.88
N ILE A 65 5.45 -4.89 -13.40
CA ILE A 65 5.03 -4.53 -12.05
C ILE A 65 5.57 -5.60 -11.11
N ASN A 66 6.41 -5.20 -10.17
CA ASN A 66 7.06 -6.13 -9.24
C ASN A 66 6.51 -6.08 -7.82
N SER A 67 5.63 -5.13 -7.54
CA SER A 67 5.14 -4.90 -6.19
C SER A 67 3.67 -4.49 -6.17
N VAL A 68 2.98 -4.82 -5.09
CA VAL A 68 1.59 -4.44 -4.85
C VAL A 68 1.41 -3.94 -3.42
N ARG A 69 0.69 -2.84 -3.25
CA ARG A 69 0.14 -2.44 -1.95
C ARG A 69 -1.32 -2.86 -1.89
N THR A 70 -1.69 -3.59 -0.84
CA THR A 70 -3.08 -4.01 -0.64
C THR A 70 -3.86 -2.86 -0.03
N CYS A 71 -4.50 -2.08 -0.89
CA CYS A 71 -5.17 -0.85 -0.47
C CYS A 71 -6.67 -1.07 -0.25
N HIS A 72 -7.25 -0.64 0.86
CA HIS A 72 -6.62 -0.20 2.12
C HIS A 72 -7.03 -1.20 3.22
N TYR A 73 -6.76 -2.45 2.98
CA TYR A 73 -7.18 -3.61 3.80
C TYR A 73 -6.39 -4.85 3.36
N PRO A 74 -6.30 -5.89 4.20
CA PRO A 74 -5.78 -7.17 3.76
C PRO A 74 -6.64 -7.78 2.64
N ASP A 75 -5.99 -8.21 1.57
CA ASP A 75 -6.62 -8.97 0.48
C ASP A 75 -6.99 -10.39 0.94
N GLN A 76 -7.72 -11.12 0.10
CA GLN A 76 -8.06 -12.51 0.36
C GLN A 76 -6.79 -13.37 0.48
N ILE A 77 -6.84 -14.38 1.35
CA ILE A 77 -5.69 -15.27 1.65
C ILE A 77 -5.02 -15.85 0.38
N PRO A 78 -5.75 -16.33 -0.66
CA PRO A 78 -5.12 -16.88 -1.85
C PRO A 78 -4.22 -15.89 -2.61
N TRP A 79 -4.49 -14.58 -2.49
CA TRP A 79 -3.68 -13.54 -3.13
C TRP A 79 -2.21 -13.59 -2.71
N TYR A 80 -1.97 -13.76 -1.41
CA TYR A 80 -0.61 -13.80 -0.87
C TYR A 80 0.17 -15.03 -1.33
N TYR A 81 -0.48 -16.20 -1.41
CA TYR A 81 0.14 -17.39 -1.99
C TYR A 81 0.51 -17.19 -3.46
N MET A 82 -0.36 -16.54 -4.24
CA MET A 82 -0.07 -16.23 -5.63
C MET A 82 1.07 -15.22 -5.77
N CYS A 83 1.17 -14.23 -4.88
CA CYS A 83 2.30 -13.31 -4.84
C CYS A 83 3.60 -14.01 -4.47
N ASP A 84 3.57 -14.94 -3.50
CA ASP A 84 4.74 -15.77 -3.14
C ASP A 84 5.24 -16.55 -4.35
N ASP A 85 4.36 -17.23 -5.09
CA ASP A 85 4.69 -18.02 -6.27
C ASP A 85 5.17 -17.17 -7.45
N ALA A 86 4.54 -16.02 -7.66
CA ALA A 86 4.84 -15.14 -8.78
C ALA A 86 6.06 -14.25 -8.56
N GLY A 87 6.55 -14.12 -7.31
CA GLY A 87 7.63 -13.21 -6.96
C GLY A 87 7.19 -11.73 -6.98
N ILE A 88 5.91 -11.44 -6.76
CA ILE A 88 5.39 -10.09 -6.57
C ILE A 88 5.56 -9.70 -5.10
N TYR A 89 6.29 -8.61 -4.84
CA TYR A 89 6.47 -8.11 -3.48
C TYR A 89 5.19 -7.45 -2.96
N VAL A 90 4.92 -7.62 -1.67
CA VAL A 90 3.70 -7.11 -1.06
C VAL A 90 4.02 -6.10 0.04
N MET A 91 3.35 -4.96 -0.02
CA MET A 91 3.12 -4.07 1.10
C MET A 91 1.74 -4.41 1.65
N ALA A 92 1.72 -5.18 2.74
CA ALA A 92 0.48 -5.66 3.35
C ALA A 92 -0.11 -4.59 4.28
N GLU A 93 -1.25 -4.03 3.90
CA GLU A 93 -1.83 -2.92 4.63
C GLU A 93 -2.87 -3.37 5.66
N THR A 94 -2.76 -2.78 6.83
CA THR A 94 -3.74 -2.94 7.91
C THR A 94 -5.04 -2.24 7.55
N ASN A 95 -6.17 -2.86 7.81
CA ASN A 95 -7.49 -2.26 7.56
C ASN A 95 -7.77 -1.10 8.51
N LEU A 96 -7.19 0.04 8.19
CA LEU A 96 -7.36 1.31 8.91
C LEU A 96 -7.39 2.45 7.92
N GLU A 97 -8.51 3.14 7.86
CA GLU A 97 -8.67 4.38 7.12
C GLU A 97 -9.72 5.26 7.82
N SER A 98 -9.40 6.53 7.98
CA SER A 98 -10.29 7.52 8.57
C SER A 98 -10.20 8.87 7.86
N HIS A 99 -10.07 8.83 6.53
CA HIS A 99 -9.83 9.97 5.65
C HIS A 99 -10.81 11.14 5.89
N GLY A 100 -12.08 10.86 6.18
CA GLY A 100 -13.07 11.90 6.47
C GLY A 100 -12.71 12.78 7.65
N SER A 101 -12.00 12.27 8.67
CA SER A 101 -11.47 13.10 9.77
C SER A 101 -10.13 13.74 9.39
N PHE A 102 -9.30 13.03 8.62
CA PHE A 102 -8.02 13.49 8.13
C PHE A 102 -8.13 14.75 7.26
N GLN A 103 -9.14 14.84 6.41
CA GLN A 103 -9.41 16.02 5.56
C GLN A 103 -9.70 17.30 6.36
N LYS A 104 -10.00 17.19 7.64
CA LYS A 104 -10.20 18.34 8.53
C LYS A 104 -8.90 18.86 9.14
N LEU A 105 -7.76 18.30 8.74
CA LEU A 105 -6.44 18.71 9.22
C LEU A 105 -6.22 20.20 9.00
N GLY A 106 -5.86 20.92 10.07
CA GLY A 106 -5.67 22.36 10.05
C GLY A 106 -6.95 23.21 10.04
N ALA A 107 -8.12 22.62 9.80
CA ALA A 107 -9.41 23.31 9.82
C ALA A 107 -10.21 23.06 11.10
N ILE A 108 -9.91 21.98 11.83
CA ILE A 108 -10.58 21.56 13.06
C ILE A 108 -9.52 21.18 14.08
N GLU A 109 -9.89 21.21 15.35
CA GLU A 109 -9.00 20.80 16.45
C GLU A 109 -8.42 19.39 16.21
N PRO A 110 -7.15 19.15 16.57
CA PRO A 110 -6.49 17.84 16.38
C PRO A 110 -7.26 16.66 16.98
N SER A 111 -8.03 16.86 18.05
CA SER A 111 -8.89 15.85 18.67
C SER A 111 -9.95 15.26 17.73
N CYS A 112 -10.25 15.94 16.62
CA CYS A 112 -11.16 15.45 15.58
C CYS A 112 -10.46 14.55 14.55
N ASN A 113 -9.13 14.48 14.55
CA ASN A 113 -8.35 13.66 13.63
C ASN A 113 -8.17 12.26 14.23
N VAL A 114 -8.86 11.27 13.66
CA VAL A 114 -8.89 9.88 14.12
C VAL A 114 -7.81 9.06 13.39
N PRO A 115 -7.12 8.13 14.07
CA PRO A 115 -7.18 7.84 15.50
C PRO A 115 -6.37 8.81 16.35
N GLY A 116 -5.30 9.40 15.80
CA GLY A 116 -4.43 10.34 16.50
C GLY A 116 -3.91 9.77 17.83
N SER A 117 -4.13 10.54 18.89
CA SER A 117 -3.83 10.12 20.28
C SER A 117 -5.12 9.99 21.10
N ILE A 118 -6.20 9.48 20.50
CA ILE A 118 -7.50 9.30 21.12
C ILE A 118 -7.58 7.90 21.73
N PRO A 119 -7.50 7.74 23.08
CA PRO A 119 -7.31 6.42 23.71
C PRO A 119 -8.41 5.40 23.39
N GLN A 120 -9.61 5.86 23.04
CA GLN A 120 -10.75 5.01 22.69
C GLN A 120 -10.53 4.21 21.39
N TRP A 121 -9.65 4.66 20.51
CA TRP A 121 -9.34 3.98 19.25
C TRP A 121 -8.17 3.01 19.35
N ARG A 122 -7.32 3.15 20.37
CA ARG A 122 -6.06 2.41 20.51
C ARG A 122 -6.21 0.91 20.37
N ASP A 123 -7.12 0.31 21.12
CA ASP A 123 -7.32 -1.14 21.09
C ASP A 123 -7.83 -1.62 19.73
N ALA A 124 -8.73 -0.86 19.12
CA ALA A 124 -9.29 -1.19 17.81
C ALA A 124 -8.22 -1.18 16.70
N VAL A 125 -7.33 -0.18 16.68
CA VAL A 125 -6.27 -0.11 15.66
C VAL A 125 -5.19 -1.17 15.91
N LEU A 126 -4.84 -1.44 17.17
CA LEU A 126 -3.91 -2.50 17.52
C LEU A 126 -4.44 -3.89 17.16
N GLU A 127 -5.72 -4.16 17.36
CA GLU A 127 -6.33 -5.42 16.96
C GLU A 127 -6.23 -5.64 15.45
N ARG A 128 -6.48 -4.60 14.64
CA ARG A 128 -6.32 -4.66 13.18
C ARG A 128 -4.89 -4.96 12.76
N ALA A 129 -3.90 -4.32 13.38
CA ALA A 129 -2.48 -4.60 13.15
C ALA A 129 -2.12 -6.05 13.51
N LYS A 130 -2.60 -6.54 14.67
CA LYS A 130 -2.41 -7.93 15.12
C LYS A 130 -3.02 -8.93 14.13
N ASN A 131 -4.24 -8.68 13.69
CA ASN A 131 -4.92 -9.57 12.75
C ASN A 131 -4.19 -9.63 11.41
N ASN A 132 -3.71 -8.50 10.89
CA ASN A 132 -2.91 -8.46 9.67
C ASN A 132 -1.63 -9.30 9.83
N PHE A 133 -0.85 -9.03 10.88
CA PHE A 133 0.40 -9.75 11.14
C PHE A 133 0.17 -11.25 11.33
N GLU A 134 -0.69 -11.63 12.27
CA GLU A 134 -0.87 -13.04 12.66
C GLU A 134 -1.43 -13.89 11.51
N THR A 135 -2.23 -13.30 10.63
CA THR A 135 -2.79 -13.99 9.47
C THR A 135 -1.73 -14.19 8.37
N PHE A 136 -0.90 -13.19 8.10
CA PHE A 136 -0.08 -13.17 6.90
C PHE A 136 1.44 -13.26 7.14
N LYS A 137 1.90 -13.35 8.37
CA LYS A 137 3.34 -13.36 8.74
C LYS A 137 4.19 -14.43 8.03
N ASN A 138 3.58 -15.51 7.56
CA ASN A 138 4.31 -16.60 6.91
C ASN A 138 4.54 -16.40 5.41
N HIS A 139 3.96 -15.35 4.80
CA HIS A 139 4.14 -15.06 3.39
C HIS A 139 5.47 -14.35 3.12
N THR A 140 6.29 -14.95 2.27
CA THR A 140 7.64 -14.44 1.97
C THR A 140 7.61 -13.21 1.08
N SER A 141 6.59 -13.07 0.24
CA SER A 141 6.38 -11.91 -0.64
C SER A 141 6.16 -10.61 0.15
N ILE A 142 5.64 -10.67 1.36
CA ILE A 142 5.44 -9.48 2.19
C ILE A 142 6.81 -8.94 2.62
N LEU A 143 7.16 -7.74 2.13
CA LEU A 143 8.36 -7.01 2.51
C LEU A 143 8.09 -5.89 3.51
N PHE A 144 6.88 -5.34 3.46
CA PHE A 144 6.48 -4.18 4.26
C PHE A 144 5.15 -4.42 4.95
N TRP A 145 5.06 -3.99 6.20
CA TRP A 145 3.82 -3.84 6.94
C TRP A 145 3.38 -2.39 6.87
N SER A 146 2.24 -2.13 6.25
CA SER A 146 1.65 -0.78 6.24
C SER A 146 0.63 -0.65 7.37
N LEU A 147 0.72 0.44 8.13
CA LEU A 147 -0.11 0.65 9.32
C LEU A 147 -1.55 1.05 8.97
N GLY A 148 -1.78 1.48 7.75
CA GLY A 148 -3.08 1.92 7.26
C GLY A 148 -2.96 3.01 6.22
N ASN A 149 -4.07 3.70 5.97
CA ASN A 149 -4.19 4.75 4.98
C ASN A 149 -4.84 5.99 5.58
N GLU A 150 -4.33 7.16 5.21
CA GLU A 150 -4.93 8.49 5.41
C GLU A 150 -5.65 8.67 6.76
N SER A 151 -4.99 8.23 7.84
CA SER A 151 -5.45 8.37 9.21
C SER A 151 -4.43 9.16 10.01
N TYR A 152 -4.88 10.07 10.87
CA TYR A 152 -3.98 11.01 11.53
C TYR A 152 -2.99 10.31 12.46
N ALA A 153 -1.69 10.54 12.22
CA ALA A 153 -0.62 9.97 13.04
C ALA A 153 -0.64 10.55 14.46
N GLY A 154 -0.46 9.66 15.43
CA GLY A 154 -0.41 9.96 16.85
C GLY A 154 -0.03 8.72 17.64
N ASP A 155 -0.25 8.74 18.96
CA ASP A 155 0.12 7.65 19.87
C ASP A 155 -0.48 6.29 19.48
N ASP A 156 -1.65 6.28 18.84
CA ASP A 156 -2.32 5.05 18.46
C ASP A 156 -1.64 4.38 17.27
N ILE A 157 -1.22 5.17 16.26
CA ILE A 157 -0.43 4.67 15.13
C ILE A 157 0.98 4.28 15.58
N GLU A 158 1.59 5.07 16.47
CA GLU A 158 2.89 4.71 17.06
C GLU A 158 2.82 3.37 17.78
N ALA A 159 1.75 3.09 18.51
CA ALA A 159 1.56 1.79 19.15
C ALA A 159 1.47 0.63 18.16
N MET A 160 0.87 0.85 16.98
CA MET A 160 0.89 -0.15 15.89
C MET A 160 2.31 -0.36 15.36
N ASN A 161 3.08 0.71 15.16
CA ASN A 161 4.48 0.63 14.75
C ASN A 161 5.31 -0.17 15.75
N VAL A 162 5.19 0.13 17.05
CA VAL A 162 5.86 -0.61 18.13
C VAL A 162 5.49 -2.09 18.09
N TYR A 163 4.22 -2.42 17.90
CA TYR A 163 3.76 -3.81 17.80
C TYR A 163 4.51 -4.58 16.68
N PHE A 164 4.60 -4.02 15.47
CA PHE A 164 5.34 -4.67 14.37
C PHE A 164 6.84 -4.76 14.66
N ALA A 165 7.45 -3.70 15.20
CA ALA A 165 8.86 -3.68 15.56
C ALA A 165 9.23 -4.75 16.60
N GLU A 166 8.35 -4.98 17.59
CA GLU A 166 8.53 -6.01 18.63
C GLU A 166 8.53 -7.45 18.07
N LYS A 167 7.90 -7.68 16.90
CA LYS A 167 7.90 -9.00 16.25
C LYS A 167 9.28 -9.42 15.75
N LYS A 168 10.16 -8.46 15.45
CA LYS A 168 11.54 -8.70 14.98
C LYS A 168 11.61 -9.70 13.80
N ASP A 169 10.63 -9.62 12.91
CA ASP A 169 10.53 -10.53 11.77
C ASP A 169 11.37 -10.09 10.56
N GLY A 170 12.09 -8.97 10.70
CA GLY A 170 12.97 -8.39 9.70
C GLY A 170 12.29 -7.62 8.59
N ARG A 171 10.97 -7.44 8.64
CA ARG A 171 10.21 -6.60 7.69
C ARG A 171 10.23 -5.15 8.13
N LEU A 172 10.10 -4.26 7.15
CA LEU A 172 10.04 -2.82 7.38
C LEU A 172 8.57 -2.38 7.55
N VAL A 173 8.40 -1.29 8.30
CA VAL A 173 7.08 -0.70 8.56
C VAL A 173 6.93 0.58 7.73
N HIS A 174 5.77 0.75 7.15
CA HIS A 174 5.41 1.90 6.32
C HIS A 174 4.21 2.64 6.92
N TYR A 175 4.27 3.98 6.89
CA TYR A 175 3.11 4.84 7.13
C TYR A 175 3.34 6.27 6.61
N GLU A 176 2.38 6.82 5.85
CA GLU A 176 2.54 8.12 5.18
C GLU A 176 2.16 9.32 6.04
N SER A 177 1.19 9.17 6.95
CA SER A 177 0.63 10.34 7.66
C SER A 177 1.55 10.95 8.72
N SER A 178 2.71 10.36 8.99
CA SER A 178 3.79 11.01 9.74
C SER A 178 4.28 12.29 9.05
N TYR A 179 4.04 12.43 7.75
CA TYR A 179 4.26 13.68 7.02
C TYR A 179 3.45 14.85 7.57
N TYR A 180 2.21 14.60 7.99
CA TYR A 180 1.30 15.63 8.51
C TYR A 180 1.45 15.87 10.02
N ASN A 181 2.09 14.95 10.75
CA ASN A 181 2.42 15.11 12.17
C ASN A 181 3.89 14.76 12.43
N ARG A 182 4.76 15.72 12.18
CA ARG A 182 6.21 15.56 12.25
C ARG A 182 6.75 15.25 13.65
N ALA A 183 5.93 15.39 14.70
CA ALA A 183 6.32 14.94 16.04
C ALA A 183 6.60 13.44 16.10
N TYR A 184 6.01 12.67 15.18
CA TYR A 184 6.15 11.21 15.09
C TYR A 184 7.04 10.75 13.93
N GLU A 185 7.73 11.66 13.23
CA GLU A 185 8.52 11.30 12.05
C GLU A 185 9.66 10.31 12.33
N ASP A 186 10.20 10.33 13.54
CA ASP A 186 11.32 9.45 13.93
C ASP A 186 10.84 8.12 14.55
N THR A 187 9.58 8.01 14.96
CA THR A 187 9.03 6.87 15.70
C THR A 187 8.03 6.04 14.90
N ILE A 188 7.49 6.58 13.82
CA ILE A 188 6.56 5.90 12.93
C ILE A 188 7.19 5.77 11.54
N SER A 189 7.07 4.60 10.93
CA SER A 189 7.57 4.26 9.61
C SER A 189 9.11 4.24 9.48
N ASP A 190 9.61 3.24 8.75
CA ASP A 190 11.02 3.15 8.36
C ASP A 190 11.35 4.00 7.12
N PHE A 191 10.33 4.58 6.50
CA PHE A 191 10.42 5.37 5.28
C PHE A 191 9.99 6.81 5.48
N GLU A 192 10.58 7.73 4.72
CA GLU A 192 9.88 8.94 4.32
C GLU A 192 8.96 8.55 3.17
N THR A 193 7.72 8.93 3.27
CA THR A 193 6.69 8.56 2.30
C THR A 193 5.65 9.67 2.20
N ARG A 194 5.19 9.91 1.01
CA ARG A 194 4.16 10.93 0.73
C ARG A 194 3.23 10.41 -0.34
N MET A 195 2.01 10.93 -0.36
CA MET A 195 1.07 10.72 -1.44
C MET A 195 1.18 11.86 -2.45
N TYR A 196 1.20 11.53 -3.72
CA TYR A 196 1.13 12.46 -4.85
C TYR A 196 2.17 13.59 -4.82
N ALA A 197 3.29 13.39 -4.13
CA ALA A 197 4.40 14.33 -4.16
C ALA A 197 4.95 14.43 -5.59
N LYS A 198 5.20 15.66 -6.04
CA LYS A 198 5.78 15.89 -7.36
C LYS A 198 7.25 15.44 -7.40
N PRO A 199 7.83 15.18 -8.58
CA PRO A 199 9.25 14.83 -8.68
C PRO A 199 10.16 15.85 -7.99
N GLU A 200 9.83 17.15 -8.09
CA GLU A 200 10.59 18.23 -7.46
C GLU A 200 10.55 18.15 -5.92
N ASP A 201 9.40 17.79 -5.34
CA ASP A 201 9.23 17.65 -3.87
C ASP A 201 10.02 16.44 -3.35
N VAL A 202 10.05 15.34 -4.13
CA VAL A 202 10.88 14.16 -3.83
C VAL A 202 12.36 14.54 -3.87
N GLU A 203 12.77 15.24 -4.91
CA GLU A 203 14.15 15.69 -5.11
C GLU A 203 14.58 16.69 -4.02
N GLU A 204 13.70 17.57 -3.59
CA GLU A 204 13.93 18.49 -2.48
C GLU A 204 14.27 17.72 -1.19
N TYR A 205 13.47 16.73 -0.83
CA TYR A 205 13.76 15.90 0.35
C TYR A 205 15.11 15.19 0.22
N LEU A 206 15.38 14.58 -0.93
CA LEU A 206 16.60 13.79 -1.14
C LEU A 206 17.89 14.66 -1.12
N ASN A 207 17.79 15.94 -1.44
CA ASN A 207 18.92 16.88 -1.41
C ASN A 207 19.10 17.58 -0.05
N ASN A 208 18.11 17.52 0.85
CA ASN A 208 18.12 18.27 2.10
C ASN A 208 18.37 17.39 3.34
N SER A 209 19.52 16.69 3.37
CA SER A 209 19.92 15.83 4.51
C SER A 209 18.84 14.80 4.87
N PRO A 210 18.42 13.95 3.93
CA PRO A 210 17.35 12.99 4.14
C PRO A 210 17.67 12.04 5.29
N LYS A 211 16.68 11.73 6.13
CA LYS A 211 16.82 10.84 7.29
C LYS A 211 16.57 9.37 6.95
N LYS A 212 15.60 9.12 6.07
CA LYS A 212 15.06 7.79 5.76
C LYS A 212 15.06 7.54 4.25
N PRO A 213 15.06 6.26 3.80
CA PRO A 213 14.77 5.94 2.41
C PRO A 213 13.39 6.47 2.01
N TYR A 214 13.23 6.83 0.73
CA TYR A 214 12.03 7.45 0.22
C TYR A 214 11.24 6.50 -0.69
N ILE A 215 9.93 6.43 -0.47
CA ILE A 215 8.98 5.68 -1.29
C ILE A 215 7.70 6.50 -1.48
N LEU A 216 7.07 6.39 -2.65
CA LEU A 216 5.73 6.95 -2.88
C LEU A 216 4.69 5.84 -2.69
N CYS A 217 3.89 5.90 -1.63
CA CYS A 217 2.84 4.91 -1.41
C CYS A 217 1.68 5.08 -2.37
N GLU A 218 1.45 6.30 -2.85
CA GLU A 218 0.51 6.61 -3.92
C GLU A 218 1.07 7.74 -4.80
N PHE A 219 1.04 7.53 -6.11
CA PHE A 219 1.40 8.56 -7.09
C PHE A 219 0.76 8.26 -8.45
N MET A 220 0.83 9.22 -9.36
CA MET A 220 0.36 9.08 -10.74
C MET A 220 -1.15 8.85 -10.91
N HIS A 221 -1.96 9.19 -9.93
CA HIS A 221 -3.44 9.07 -9.92
C HIS A 221 -4.06 8.78 -11.29
N ASP A 222 -4.18 7.47 -11.61
CA ASP A 222 -4.55 6.99 -12.95
C ASP A 222 -6.08 6.86 -13.09
N MET A 223 -6.75 8.01 -13.14
CA MET A 223 -8.19 8.13 -13.29
C MET A 223 -8.53 9.02 -14.50
N GLY A 224 -9.53 8.64 -15.30
CA GLY A 224 -9.93 9.38 -16.50
C GLY A 224 -8.79 9.51 -17.51
N ASN A 225 -8.51 10.73 -17.94
CA ASN A 225 -7.42 11.06 -18.89
C ASN A 225 -6.10 11.41 -18.19
N SER A 226 -5.84 10.87 -17.03
CA SER A 226 -4.63 11.14 -16.27
C SER A 226 -3.47 10.22 -16.67
N MET A 227 -2.48 10.13 -15.80
CA MET A 227 -1.22 9.38 -15.93
C MET A 227 -0.30 9.87 -17.07
N GLY A 228 0.21 11.09 -16.89
CA GLY A 228 1.34 11.62 -17.67
C GLY A 228 2.58 11.83 -16.79
N GLY A 229 3.77 11.82 -17.39
CA GLY A 229 4.99 12.22 -16.70
C GLY A 229 5.68 11.15 -15.85
N LEU A 230 5.28 9.88 -15.89
CA LEU A 230 5.91 8.78 -15.15
C LEU A 230 7.43 8.74 -15.30
N GLY A 231 7.93 9.04 -16.52
CA GLY A 231 9.37 9.09 -16.80
C GLY A 231 10.14 10.06 -15.92
N SER A 232 9.52 11.10 -15.37
CA SER A 232 10.16 12.03 -14.45
C SER A 232 10.45 11.39 -13.08
N TYR A 233 9.55 10.59 -12.59
CA TYR A 233 9.75 9.82 -11.35
C TYR A 233 10.78 8.69 -11.55
N MET A 234 10.72 7.99 -12.68
CA MET A 234 11.65 6.89 -12.97
C MET A 234 13.10 7.37 -13.06
N LYS A 235 13.36 8.55 -13.60
CA LYS A 235 14.70 9.17 -13.63
C LYS A 235 15.28 9.41 -12.24
N LEU A 236 14.44 9.63 -11.23
CA LEU A 236 14.90 9.83 -9.85
C LEU A 236 15.48 8.54 -9.25
N ILE A 237 15.01 7.36 -9.70
CA ILE A 237 15.54 6.06 -9.27
C ILE A 237 17.00 5.91 -9.65
N ASP A 238 17.37 6.35 -10.85
CA ASP A 238 18.76 6.29 -11.33
C ASP A 238 19.64 7.38 -10.71
N LYS A 239 19.03 8.49 -10.30
CA LYS A 239 19.75 9.64 -9.75
C LYS A 239 20.02 9.53 -8.25
N TYR A 240 19.12 8.90 -7.49
CA TYR A 240 19.16 8.85 -6.04
C TYR A 240 18.97 7.42 -5.51
N ASP A 241 20.00 6.84 -4.92
CA ASP A 241 19.92 5.49 -4.37
C ASP A 241 18.88 5.34 -3.25
N MET A 242 18.60 6.42 -2.52
CA MET A 242 17.60 6.45 -1.45
C MET A 242 16.15 6.50 -1.94
N TYR A 243 15.91 6.77 -3.23
CA TYR A 243 14.58 6.75 -3.81
C TYR A 243 14.28 5.38 -4.39
N HIS A 244 13.28 4.71 -3.85
CA HIS A 244 12.97 3.33 -4.16
C HIS A 244 11.81 3.14 -5.15
N GLY A 245 11.26 4.24 -5.70
CA GLY A 245 10.08 4.20 -6.57
C GLY A 245 8.78 4.31 -5.78
N GLY A 246 7.75 3.58 -6.18
CA GLY A 246 6.45 3.70 -5.51
C GLY A 246 5.36 2.86 -6.12
N PHE A 247 4.12 3.11 -5.67
CA PHE A 247 2.91 2.39 -6.05
C PHE A 247 1.96 3.35 -6.78
N ILE A 248 1.70 3.07 -8.06
CA ILE A 248 0.74 3.84 -8.86
C ILE A 248 -0.66 3.70 -8.27
N TRP A 249 -1.38 4.80 -8.15
CA TRP A 249 -2.80 4.80 -7.87
C TRP A 249 -3.58 4.83 -9.19
N ASP A 250 -4.33 3.81 -9.61
CA ASP A 250 -4.38 2.51 -8.95
C ASP A 250 -4.54 1.38 -9.99
N PHE A 251 -4.65 0.17 -9.50
CA PHE A 251 -4.86 -1.04 -10.28
C PHE A 251 -6.12 -1.74 -9.76
N ILE A 252 -7.20 -1.87 -10.48
CA ILE A 252 -7.60 -1.40 -11.80
C ILE A 252 -8.80 -0.43 -11.64
N ASP A 253 -9.32 0.17 -12.73
CA ASP A 253 -10.56 0.95 -12.66
C ASP A 253 -11.67 0.23 -11.89
N GLN A 254 -12.29 0.91 -10.91
CA GLN A 254 -13.45 0.41 -10.19
C GLN A 254 -14.75 0.65 -10.96
N ALA A 255 -14.69 0.50 -12.28
CA ALA A 255 -15.85 0.60 -13.16
C ALA A 255 -16.85 -0.54 -12.95
N ILE A 256 -18.12 -0.26 -13.21
CA ILE A 256 -19.21 -1.23 -13.16
C ILE A 256 -19.69 -1.53 -14.58
N MET A 257 -19.80 -2.80 -14.91
CA MET A 257 -20.33 -3.24 -16.20
C MET A 257 -21.86 -3.11 -16.22
N VAL A 258 -22.35 -2.30 -17.13
CA VAL A 258 -23.79 -2.08 -17.33
C VAL A 258 -24.19 -2.28 -18.78
N LYS A 259 -25.48 -2.53 -19.02
CA LYS A 259 -26.07 -2.50 -20.37
C LYS A 259 -26.33 -1.06 -20.77
N ASP A 260 -25.72 -0.61 -21.86
CA ASP A 260 -26.07 0.66 -22.47
C ASP A 260 -27.51 0.63 -22.99
N SER A 261 -28.33 1.59 -22.57
CA SER A 261 -29.75 1.63 -22.87
C SER A 261 -30.08 1.89 -24.36
N VAL A 262 -29.14 2.45 -25.12
CA VAL A 262 -29.30 2.80 -26.53
C VAL A 262 -28.81 1.66 -27.43
N THR A 263 -27.62 1.15 -27.15
CA THR A 263 -26.94 0.17 -28.00
C THR A 263 -27.16 -1.28 -27.58
N GLY A 264 -27.60 -1.51 -26.34
CA GLY A 264 -27.70 -2.83 -25.71
C GLY A 264 -26.36 -3.54 -25.45
N LYS A 265 -25.24 -2.86 -25.68
CA LYS A 265 -23.89 -3.42 -25.43
C LYS A 265 -23.49 -3.30 -23.97
N ASP A 266 -22.61 -4.17 -23.54
CA ASP A 266 -21.92 -4.02 -22.26
C ASP A 266 -20.93 -2.86 -22.35
N VAL A 267 -21.01 -1.94 -21.41
CA VAL A 267 -20.10 -0.78 -21.25
C VAL A 267 -19.66 -0.65 -19.80
N LEU A 268 -18.46 -0.13 -19.60
CA LEU A 268 -17.94 0.18 -18.27
C LEU A 268 -18.34 1.61 -17.89
N ARG A 269 -18.83 1.80 -16.68
CA ARG A 269 -19.21 3.12 -16.14
C ARG A 269 -18.75 3.27 -14.71
N TYR A 270 -18.42 4.51 -14.33
CA TYR A 270 -18.06 4.89 -12.96
C TYR A 270 -18.38 6.36 -12.68
N GLY A 271 -18.48 6.73 -11.41
CA GLY A 271 -18.60 8.11 -10.95
C GLY A 271 -19.62 8.94 -11.71
N GLY A 272 -19.16 9.89 -12.51
CA GLY A 272 -19.97 10.83 -13.25
C GLY A 272 -20.99 10.22 -14.22
N ASP A 273 -20.77 8.96 -14.66
CA ASP A 273 -21.76 8.23 -15.48
C ASP A 273 -23.03 7.85 -14.70
N PHE A 274 -22.96 7.92 -13.36
CA PHE A 274 -24.08 7.67 -12.44
C PHE A 274 -24.54 8.95 -11.74
N ASP A 275 -24.18 10.12 -12.27
CA ASP A 275 -24.44 11.44 -11.67
C ASP A 275 -23.79 11.68 -10.30
N ASP A 276 -22.78 10.87 -9.91
CA ASP A 276 -21.95 11.14 -8.76
C ASP A 276 -21.08 12.37 -8.98
N LYS A 277 -21.08 13.28 -8.02
CA LYS A 277 -20.25 14.50 -8.08
C LYS A 277 -19.77 14.90 -6.68
N PRO A 278 -18.48 15.22 -6.52
CA PRO A 278 -17.42 15.08 -7.53
C PRO A 278 -17.13 13.61 -7.85
N ALA A 279 -16.72 13.32 -9.08
CA ALA A 279 -16.28 12.00 -9.50
C ALA A 279 -14.83 12.11 -9.96
N ASP A 280 -13.99 11.35 -9.34
CA ASP A 280 -12.56 11.22 -9.67
C ASP A 280 -12.32 10.07 -10.63
#